data_0977814e6b1967948f64f4225eb7be07
#
_entry.id   0977814e6b1967948f64f4225eb7be07
#
_cell.length_a   1.000
_cell.length_b   1.000
_cell.length_c   1.000
_cell.angle_alpha   90.00
_cell.angle_beta   90.00
_cell.angle_gamma   90.00
#
_symmetry.space_group_name_H-M   'P 1'
#
loop_
_entity.id
_entity.type
_entity.pdbx_description
1 polymer ?
#
loop_
_entity_poly.entity_id
_entity_poly.type
_entity_poly.pdbx_seq_one_letter_code
_entity_poly.pdbx_strand_id
1 'polypeptide(L)'
;FIDRFRAQLNLNYLTGDLVSPLADIHFDLHHIPLEDNRFDVVFCNHVMEHVADPLQCMRELFRVMKSGGWAIMQVPQDFTRDTTYEDPSITSPAEREKHFWQKDHVRLFGKDYPQWLEKAGFTVSEFDLNKHFTPEQIERFRLMKNEILYIFHKK
;
A
#
# COMPACT_ATOMS: atom_id res chain seq x y z
N PHE A 1 -8.39 14.76 1.64
CA PHE A 1 -8.38 13.65 0.69
C PHE A 1 -9.72 12.89 0.77
N ILE A 2 -10.09 12.34 1.92
CA ILE A 2 -11.34 11.60 2.17
C ILE A 2 -12.57 12.40 1.71
N ASP A 3 -12.71 13.66 2.12
CA ASP A 3 -13.86 14.50 1.77
C ASP A 3 -14.01 14.72 0.26
N ARG A 4 -12.89 14.78 -0.46
CA ARG A 4 -12.91 14.89 -1.92
C ARG A 4 -13.46 13.64 -2.60
N PHE A 5 -13.13 12.46 -2.11
CA PHE A 5 -13.70 11.21 -2.63
C PHE A 5 -15.16 11.04 -2.26
N ARG A 6 -15.53 11.35 -1.02
CA ARG A 6 -16.93 11.31 -0.55
C ARG A 6 -17.84 12.28 -1.32
N ALA A 7 -17.29 13.40 -1.79
CA ALA A 7 -18.04 14.37 -2.58
C ALA A 7 -18.30 13.94 -4.04
N GLN A 8 -17.69 12.85 -4.52
CA GLN A 8 -17.89 12.35 -5.87
C GLN A 8 -19.13 11.45 -5.93
N LEU A 9 -20.20 11.92 -6.57
CA LEU A 9 -21.49 11.21 -6.64
C LEU A 9 -21.43 9.87 -7.41
N ASN A 10 -20.42 9.67 -8.22
CA ASN A 10 -20.19 8.45 -8.99
C ASN A 10 -19.30 7.42 -8.29
N LEU A 11 -18.85 7.71 -7.07
CA LEU A 11 -18.02 6.81 -6.28
C LEU A 11 -18.79 6.23 -5.09
N ASN A 12 -18.76 4.92 -4.95
CA ASN A 12 -19.12 4.26 -3.70
C ASN A 12 -17.84 4.07 -2.88
N TYR A 13 -17.51 5.05 -2.05
CA TYR A 13 -16.26 5.14 -1.31
C TYR A 13 -16.43 4.62 0.11
N LEU A 14 -15.56 3.70 0.52
CA LEU A 14 -15.54 3.09 1.84
C LEU A 14 -14.13 3.20 2.43
N THR A 15 -14.05 3.61 3.69
CA THR A 15 -12.79 3.62 4.45
C THR A 15 -12.79 2.53 5.51
N GLY A 16 -11.66 1.82 5.61
CA GLY A 16 -11.42 0.80 6.63
C GLY A 16 -10.14 1.10 7.41
N ASP A 17 -10.17 0.86 8.71
CA ASP A 17 -9.02 1.02 9.60
C ASP A 17 -9.20 0.11 10.83
N LEU A 18 -8.10 -0.19 11.54
CA LEU A 18 -8.17 -1.00 12.75
C LEU A 18 -8.88 -0.26 13.90
N VAL A 19 -8.59 1.04 14.08
CA VAL A 19 -9.03 1.82 15.27
C VAL A 19 -9.43 3.26 14.97
N SER A 20 -9.16 3.78 13.77
CA SER A 20 -9.40 5.20 13.46
C SER A 20 -10.89 5.54 13.51
N PRO A 21 -11.30 6.56 14.28
CA PRO A 21 -12.71 6.99 14.32
C PRO A 21 -13.21 7.63 13.03
N LEU A 22 -12.32 7.86 12.05
CA LEU A 22 -12.66 8.41 10.73
C LEU A 22 -13.02 7.32 9.72
N ALA A 23 -12.80 6.03 10.06
CA ALA A 23 -13.12 4.92 9.20
C ALA A 23 -14.63 4.60 9.24
N ASP A 24 -15.16 4.21 8.09
CA ASP A 24 -16.55 3.76 7.98
C ASP A 24 -16.75 2.38 8.60
N ILE A 25 -15.71 1.53 8.55
CA ILE A 25 -15.69 0.19 9.17
C ILE A 25 -14.35 -0.08 9.85
N HIS A 26 -14.39 -0.90 10.90
CA HIS A 26 -13.19 -1.30 11.64
C HIS A 26 -12.93 -2.79 11.46
N PHE A 27 -11.71 -3.14 11.08
CA PHE A 27 -11.26 -4.52 10.95
C PHE A 27 -9.74 -4.63 10.93
N ASP A 28 -9.26 -5.82 11.25
CA ASP A 28 -7.86 -6.20 11.01
C ASP A 28 -7.68 -6.57 9.54
N LEU A 29 -6.69 -5.97 8.88
CA LEU A 29 -6.41 -6.20 7.47
C LEU A 29 -6.03 -7.64 7.13
N HIS A 30 -5.60 -8.44 8.12
CA HIS A 30 -5.38 -9.87 7.95
C HIS A 30 -6.68 -10.66 7.69
N HIS A 31 -7.85 -10.07 8.02
CA HIS A 31 -9.15 -10.64 7.78
C HIS A 31 -10.19 -9.54 7.50
N ILE A 32 -10.41 -9.22 6.25
CA ILE A 32 -11.38 -8.20 5.83
C ILE A 32 -12.79 -8.81 5.85
N PRO A 33 -13.73 -8.32 6.69
CA PRO A 33 -15.07 -8.91 6.86
C PRO A 33 -16.02 -8.47 5.73
N LEU A 34 -15.55 -8.53 4.50
CA LEU A 34 -16.29 -8.16 3.30
C LEU A 34 -16.21 -9.28 2.27
N GLU A 35 -17.19 -9.31 1.38
CA GLU A 35 -17.29 -10.30 0.31
C GLU A 35 -16.15 -10.16 -0.72
N ASP A 36 -15.89 -11.26 -1.42
CA ASP A 36 -14.98 -11.31 -2.54
C ASP A 36 -15.46 -10.40 -3.69
N ASN A 37 -14.53 -9.87 -4.48
CA ASN A 37 -14.83 -9.14 -5.71
C ASN A 37 -15.77 -7.95 -5.51
N ARG A 38 -15.55 -7.15 -4.47
CA ARG A 38 -16.38 -6.00 -4.09
C ARG A 38 -15.89 -4.67 -4.67
N PHE A 39 -14.59 -4.45 -4.73
CA PHE A 39 -14.00 -3.15 -5.05
C PHE A 39 -13.34 -3.12 -6.43
N ASP A 40 -13.59 -2.04 -7.17
CA ASP A 40 -12.92 -1.77 -8.45
C ASP A 40 -11.52 -1.19 -8.23
N VAL A 41 -11.33 -0.44 -7.14
CA VAL A 41 -10.07 0.24 -6.80
C VAL A 41 -9.81 0.13 -5.30
N VAL A 42 -8.54 -0.09 -4.93
CA VAL A 42 -8.08 -0.11 -3.54
C VAL A 42 -6.87 0.80 -3.36
N PHE A 43 -6.90 1.61 -2.31
CA PHE A 43 -5.74 2.36 -1.81
C PHE A 43 -5.36 1.84 -0.42
N CYS A 44 -4.14 1.33 -0.26
CA CYS A 44 -3.62 0.85 1.01
C CYS A 44 -2.15 1.28 1.16
N ASN A 45 -1.93 2.57 1.43
CA ASN A 45 -0.62 3.17 1.49
C ASN A 45 -0.12 3.26 2.93
N HIS A 46 1.15 2.94 3.16
CA HIS A 46 1.80 3.02 4.46
C HIS A 46 1.11 2.18 5.54
N VAL A 47 0.87 0.90 5.21
CA VAL A 47 0.24 -0.08 6.11
C VAL A 47 1.07 -1.36 6.20
N MET A 48 1.63 -1.84 5.09
CA MET A 48 2.29 -3.14 5.02
C MET A 48 3.57 -3.22 5.87
N GLU A 49 4.19 -2.09 6.14
CA GLU A 49 5.36 -1.98 7.03
C GLU A 49 5.02 -2.16 8.51
N HIS A 50 3.74 -2.07 8.88
CA HIS A 50 3.26 -2.15 10.27
C HIS A 50 2.64 -3.51 10.63
N VAL A 51 2.11 -4.25 9.64
CA VAL A 51 1.33 -5.48 9.90
C VAL A 51 2.23 -6.69 10.15
N ALA A 52 1.74 -7.66 10.91
CA ALA A 52 2.51 -8.86 11.24
C ALA A 52 2.79 -9.75 10.02
N ASP A 53 1.76 -10.02 9.20
CA ASP A 53 1.87 -10.81 7.96
C ASP A 53 1.38 -9.99 6.76
N PRO A 54 2.28 -9.27 6.05
CA PRO A 54 1.89 -8.44 4.91
C PRO A 54 1.37 -9.27 3.74
N LEU A 55 1.86 -10.50 3.57
CA LEU A 55 1.41 -11.36 2.47
C LEU A 55 -0.05 -11.78 2.67
N GLN A 56 -0.47 -12.07 3.90
CA GLN A 56 -1.86 -12.35 4.21
C GLN A 56 -2.74 -11.12 3.97
N CYS A 57 -2.29 -9.93 4.41
CA CYS A 57 -3.01 -8.68 4.15
C CYS A 57 -3.18 -8.39 2.64
N MET A 58 -2.11 -8.58 1.86
CA MET A 58 -2.15 -8.44 0.40
C MET A 58 -3.11 -9.43 -0.25
N ARG A 59 -3.19 -10.69 0.24
CA ARG A 59 -4.15 -11.69 -0.25
C ARG A 59 -5.59 -11.31 0.05
N GLU A 60 -5.87 -10.75 1.22
CA GLU A 60 -7.19 -10.25 1.57
C GLU A 60 -7.61 -9.06 0.70
N LEU A 61 -6.69 -8.12 0.44
CA LEU A 61 -6.93 -7.02 -0.51
C LEU A 61 -7.20 -7.56 -1.92
N PHE A 62 -6.42 -8.55 -2.37
CA PHE A 62 -6.64 -9.22 -3.65
C PHE A 62 -8.01 -9.89 -3.69
N ARG A 63 -8.41 -10.58 -2.64
CA ARG A 63 -9.70 -11.28 -2.54
C ARG A 63 -10.88 -10.32 -2.72
N VAL A 64 -10.88 -9.20 -2.00
CA VAL A 64 -12.00 -8.24 -2.04
C VAL A 64 -12.01 -7.36 -3.28
N MET A 65 -10.95 -7.32 -4.08
CA MET A 65 -10.94 -6.63 -5.37
C MET A 65 -11.64 -7.45 -6.44
N LYS A 66 -12.30 -6.78 -7.37
CA LYS A 66 -12.89 -7.38 -8.58
C LYS A 66 -11.81 -7.73 -9.60
N SER A 67 -12.07 -8.75 -10.44
CA SER A 67 -11.29 -8.95 -11.67
C SER A 67 -11.39 -7.69 -12.55
N GLY A 68 -10.27 -7.27 -13.11
CA GLY A 68 -10.12 -6.00 -13.81
C GLY A 68 -9.88 -4.78 -12.91
N GLY A 69 -9.97 -4.95 -11.59
CA GLY A 69 -9.66 -3.91 -10.61
C GLY A 69 -8.16 -3.66 -10.46
N TRP A 70 -7.83 -2.51 -9.83
CA TRP A 70 -6.46 -2.12 -9.57
C TRP A 70 -6.27 -1.50 -8.17
N ALA A 71 -5.03 -1.53 -7.71
CA ALA A 71 -4.69 -0.97 -6.40
C ALA A 71 -3.39 -0.16 -6.43
N ILE A 72 -3.26 0.78 -5.51
CA ILE A 72 -2.01 1.41 -5.11
C ILE A 72 -1.75 1.06 -3.65
N MET A 73 -0.57 0.49 -3.39
CA MET A 73 -0.12 0.08 -2.06
C MET A 73 1.33 0.53 -1.89
N GLN A 74 1.52 1.80 -1.54
CA GLN A 74 2.85 2.35 -1.32
C GLN A 74 3.37 2.02 0.07
N VAL A 75 4.67 1.77 0.16
CA VAL A 75 5.41 1.53 1.39
C VAL A 75 6.74 2.29 1.33
N PRO A 76 7.37 2.63 2.45
CA PRO A 76 8.75 3.06 2.47
C PRO A 76 9.67 1.94 1.95
N GLN A 77 10.48 2.25 0.95
CA GLN A 77 11.41 1.31 0.34
C GLN A 77 12.86 1.77 0.47
N ASP A 78 13.74 0.85 0.83
CA ASP A 78 15.19 1.05 0.72
C ASP A 78 15.69 0.46 -0.60
N PHE A 79 15.86 1.30 -1.60
CA PHE A 79 16.35 0.90 -2.92
C PHE A 79 17.83 0.50 -2.95
N THR A 80 18.55 0.58 -1.82
CA THR A 80 19.90 0.03 -1.69
C THR A 80 19.88 -1.47 -1.36
N ARG A 81 18.72 -1.99 -0.90
CA ARG A 81 18.51 -3.41 -0.57
C ARG A 81 17.80 -4.14 -1.69
N ASP A 82 18.30 -5.30 -2.04
CA ASP A 82 17.65 -6.17 -3.02
C ASP A 82 16.46 -6.94 -2.42
N THR A 83 16.48 -7.18 -1.10
CA THR A 83 15.43 -7.90 -0.36
C THR A 83 14.94 -7.12 0.83
N THR A 84 13.66 -7.31 1.14
CA THR A 84 13.01 -6.80 2.36
C THR A 84 13.76 -7.23 3.61
N TYR A 85 13.97 -6.30 4.52
CA TYR A 85 14.63 -6.52 5.80
C TYR A 85 13.58 -6.64 6.91
N GLU A 86 13.59 -7.78 7.57
CA GLU A 86 12.79 -8.08 8.76
C GLU A 86 13.68 -8.73 9.82
N ASP A 87 13.48 -8.36 11.08
CA ASP A 87 14.13 -9.00 12.21
C ASP A 87 13.16 -9.03 13.41
N PRO A 88 12.56 -10.20 13.72
CA PRO A 88 11.61 -10.32 14.83
C PRO A 88 12.20 -10.03 16.22
N SER A 89 13.53 -10.04 16.35
CA SER A 89 14.20 -9.70 17.61
C SER A 89 14.20 -8.21 17.91
N ILE A 90 13.98 -7.36 16.89
CA ILE A 90 13.90 -5.91 17.02
C ILE A 90 12.49 -5.53 17.49
N THR A 91 12.33 -5.38 18.80
CA THR A 91 11.01 -5.11 19.42
C THR A 91 10.88 -3.73 20.03
N SER A 92 11.99 -3.10 20.45
CA SER A 92 11.91 -1.78 21.07
C SER A 92 11.66 -0.67 20.04
N PRO A 93 10.87 0.35 20.35
CA PRO A 93 10.62 1.48 19.44
C PRO A 93 11.89 2.17 18.94
N ALA A 94 12.90 2.33 19.79
CA ALA A 94 14.16 2.99 19.44
C ALA A 94 14.97 2.16 18.42
N GLU A 95 15.01 0.84 18.59
CA GLU A 95 15.68 -0.04 17.61
C GLU A 95 14.89 -0.13 16.30
N ARG A 96 13.56 -0.16 16.35
CA ARG A 96 12.73 -0.12 15.13
C ARG A 96 12.97 1.17 14.34
N GLU A 97 12.99 2.32 14.99
CA GLU A 97 13.28 3.60 14.32
C GLU A 97 14.64 3.59 13.64
N LYS A 98 15.66 3.02 14.29
CA LYS A 98 17.01 2.89 13.74
C LYS A 98 17.09 1.94 12.55
N HIS A 99 16.39 0.79 12.61
CA HIS A 99 16.49 -0.27 11.62
C HIS A 99 15.44 -0.16 10.51
N PHE A 100 14.24 0.32 10.84
CA PHE A 100 13.08 0.37 9.93
C PHE A 100 12.55 1.79 9.71
N TRP A 101 13.31 2.84 10.15
CA TRP A 101 13.08 4.27 9.95
C TRP A 101 11.91 4.86 10.76
N GLN A 102 11.10 4.05 11.44
CA GLN A 102 10.01 4.50 12.28
C GLN A 102 9.78 3.54 13.45
N LYS A 103 9.35 4.09 14.59
CA LYS A 103 9.22 3.36 15.87
C LYS A 103 8.22 2.22 15.89
N ASP A 104 7.27 2.20 14.98
CA ASP A 104 6.18 1.23 14.83
C ASP A 104 6.28 0.39 13.56
N HIS A 105 7.28 0.62 12.72
CA HIS A 105 7.61 -0.29 11.62
C HIS A 105 8.18 -1.60 12.15
N VAL A 106 7.87 -2.70 11.49
CA VAL A 106 8.40 -4.03 11.81
C VAL A 106 9.24 -4.60 10.66
N ARG A 107 9.31 -3.87 9.57
CA ARG A 107 10.12 -4.17 8.38
C ARG A 107 10.48 -2.94 7.58
N LEU A 108 11.46 -3.11 6.69
CA LEU A 108 11.83 -2.15 5.67
C LEU A 108 11.86 -2.88 4.32
N PHE A 109 10.95 -2.51 3.43
CA PHE A 109 10.85 -3.14 2.12
C PHE A 109 12.05 -2.78 1.23
N GLY A 110 12.55 -3.80 0.50
CA GLY A 110 13.58 -3.65 -0.52
C GLY A 110 12.99 -3.58 -1.93
N LYS A 111 13.86 -3.78 -2.94
CA LYS A 111 13.47 -3.85 -4.36
C LYS A 111 12.55 -5.02 -4.69
N ASP A 112 12.49 -6.01 -3.80
CA ASP A 112 11.61 -7.19 -3.91
C ASP A 112 10.14 -6.92 -3.56
N TYR A 113 9.78 -5.67 -3.20
CA TYR A 113 8.41 -5.33 -2.82
C TYR A 113 7.35 -5.73 -3.88
N PRO A 114 7.53 -5.46 -5.18
CA PRO A 114 6.57 -5.90 -6.20
C PRO A 114 6.35 -7.42 -6.19
N GLN A 115 7.38 -8.20 -5.90
CA GLN A 115 7.31 -9.67 -5.85
C GLN A 115 6.43 -10.19 -4.69
N TRP A 116 6.31 -9.42 -3.59
CA TRP A 116 5.39 -9.76 -2.51
C TRP A 116 3.94 -9.72 -2.99
N LEU A 117 3.59 -8.70 -3.80
CA LEU A 117 2.24 -8.58 -4.35
C LEU A 117 1.98 -9.60 -5.46
N GLU A 118 2.99 -9.95 -6.26
CA GLU A 118 2.88 -11.05 -7.22
C GLU A 118 2.61 -12.38 -6.52
N LYS A 119 3.25 -12.66 -5.38
CA LYS A 119 2.96 -13.84 -4.54
C LYS A 119 1.56 -13.82 -3.94
N ALA A 120 0.96 -12.66 -3.78
CA ALA A 120 -0.43 -12.51 -3.35
C ALA A 120 -1.46 -12.68 -4.50
N GLY A 121 -0.99 -12.73 -5.76
CA GLY A 121 -1.80 -12.95 -6.95
C GLY A 121 -1.94 -11.74 -7.89
N PHE A 122 -1.39 -10.59 -7.53
CA PHE A 122 -1.44 -9.40 -8.37
C PHE A 122 -0.52 -9.49 -9.59
N THR A 123 -0.90 -8.78 -10.65
CA THR A 123 0.03 -8.41 -11.72
C THR A 123 0.49 -6.99 -11.47
N VAL A 124 1.80 -6.74 -11.56
CA VAL A 124 2.40 -5.44 -11.27
C VAL A 124 2.69 -4.69 -12.55
N SER A 125 2.38 -3.40 -12.59
CA SER A 125 2.86 -2.46 -13.60
C SER A 125 3.50 -1.25 -12.94
N GLU A 126 4.56 -0.73 -13.56
CA GLU A 126 5.27 0.46 -13.12
C GLU A 126 4.69 1.70 -13.80
N PHE A 127 4.39 2.72 -13.01
CA PHE A 127 4.01 4.03 -13.48
C PHE A 127 5.14 5.02 -13.19
N ASP A 128 5.95 5.28 -14.20
CA ASP A 128 7.06 6.22 -14.13
C ASP A 128 6.53 7.66 -14.28
N LEU A 129 6.60 8.44 -13.21
CA LEU A 129 6.12 9.81 -13.19
C LEU A 129 6.77 10.69 -14.27
N ASN A 130 8.05 10.45 -14.57
CA ASN A 130 8.78 11.26 -15.57
C ASN A 130 8.31 11.00 -17.01
N LYS A 131 7.66 9.87 -17.29
CA LYS A 131 7.06 9.57 -18.60
C LYS A 131 5.68 10.20 -18.77
N HIS A 132 5.01 10.56 -17.68
CA HIS A 132 3.61 11.00 -17.69
C HIS A 132 3.42 12.47 -17.32
N PHE A 133 4.39 13.09 -16.66
CA PHE A 133 4.34 14.48 -16.21
C PHE A 133 5.54 15.28 -16.70
N THR A 134 5.30 16.56 -17.05
CA THR A 134 6.40 17.47 -17.34
C THR A 134 7.15 17.87 -16.06
N PRO A 135 8.40 18.36 -16.16
CA PRO A 135 9.12 18.86 -14.99
C PRO A 135 8.35 19.92 -14.19
N GLU A 136 7.63 20.82 -14.89
CA GLU A 136 6.82 21.87 -14.28
C GLU A 136 5.62 21.27 -13.52
N GLN A 137 5.01 20.20 -14.05
CA GLN A 137 3.91 19.48 -13.39
C GLN A 137 4.41 18.73 -12.16
N ILE A 138 5.59 18.07 -12.25
CA ILE A 138 6.23 17.38 -11.13
C ILE A 138 6.49 18.39 -9.99
N GLU A 139 7.04 19.56 -10.31
CA GLU A 139 7.27 20.61 -9.32
C GLU A 139 5.97 21.18 -8.75
N ARG A 140 5.00 21.50 -9.61
CA ARG A 140 3.69 22.05 -9.23
C ARG A 140 2.92 21.12 -8.29
N PHE A 141 2.95 19.82 -8.56
CA PHE A 141 2.24 18.81 -7.76
C PHE A 141 3.07 18.27 -6.60
N ARG A 142 4.33 18.74 -6.45
CA ARG A 142 5.27 18.27 -5.42
C ARG A 142 5.51 16.77 -5.47
N LEU A 143 5.53 16.21 -6.68
CA LEU A 143 5.84 14.80 -6.88
C LEU A 143 7.35 14.58 -6.65
N MET A 144 7.68 13.40 -6.14
CA MET A 144 9.10 13.04 -5.94
C MET A 144 9.73 12.72 -7.29
N LYS A 145 10.85 13.38 -7.59
CA LYS A 145 11.60 13.08 -8.82
C LYS A 145 12.12 11.64 -8.77
N ASN A 146 11.99 10.93 -9.89
CA ASN A 146 12.41 9.53 -10.05
C ASN A 146 11.63 8.52 -9.17
N GLU A 147 10.48 8.90 -8.63
CA GLU A 147 9.59 7.95 -7.98
C GLU A 147 8.89 7.08 -9.03
N ILE A 148 8.89 5.78 -8.79
CA ILE A 148 8.11 4.81 -9.54
C ILE A 148 6.93 4.41 -8.67
N LEU A 149 5.71 4.61 -9.19
CA LEU A 149 4.52 4.08 -8.56
C LEU A 149 4.24 2.69 -9.11
N TYR A 150 4.02 1.75 -8.21
CA TYR A 150 3.54 0.43 -8.60
C TYR A 150 2.01 0.42 -8.61
N ILE A 151 1.44 0.00 -9.73
CA ILE A 151 0.00 -0.25 -9.85
C ILE A 151 -0.19 -1.75 -9.91
N PHE A 152 -1.03 -2.27 -9.04
CA PHE A 152 -1.29 -3.68 -8.85
C PHE A 152 -2.66 -4.02 -9.45
N HIS A 153 -2.73 -5.03 -10.29
CA HIS A 153 -3.95 -5.41 -11.00
C HIS A 153 -4.39 -6.82 -10.61
N LYS A 154 -5.70 -7.01 -10.44
CA LYS A 154 -6.32 -8.33 -10.39
C LYS A 154 -6.87 -8.67 -11.78
N LYS A 155 -6.31 -9.69 -12.41
CA LYS A 155 -6.79 -10.21 -13.70
C LYS A 155 -7.97 -11.15 -13.51
#